data_37ebe7b3e227749bcf2529dbf8f00cbd
#
_entry.id   37ebe7b3e227749bcf2529dbf8f00cbd
#
_cell.length_a   1.000
_cell.length_b   1.000
_cell.length_c   1.000
_cell.angle_alpha   90.00
_cell.angle_beta   90.00
_cell.angle_gamma   90.00
#
_symmetry.space_group_name_H-M   'P 1'
#
loop_
_entity.id
_entity.type
_entity.pdbx_description
1 polymer ?
#
loop_
_entity_poly.entity_id
_entity_poly.type
_entity_poly.pdbx_seq_one_letter_code
_entity_poly.pdbx_strand_id
1 'polypeptide(L)'
;DSYRVTGAINGSFGNSIEPRDAGDFQKLGCTNPAANNYDADAVIDDNSCQVVDGAISIATIQQGQALDPPVFTDSLVTVSGIVTGVYGSLFSVQEGTGAFSGIYGFNSEVAVTEGDFVALTGVIGEYFGLTQIQGVDGNPVATAIVSQGNPLPEAEVLGTAATGMEEWEGVLVQTTGVV
;
A
#
# COMPACT_ATOMS: atom_id res chain seq x y z
N ASP A 1 -2.88 8.36 -16.56
CA ASP A 1 -1.61 9.06 -16.25
C ASP A 1 -1.71 10.52 -16.64
N SER A 2 -1.18 11.41 -15.82
CA SER A 2 -1.11 12.85 -16.08
C SER A 2 0.30 13.23 -16.52
N TYR A 3 0.40 14.15 -17.49
CA TYR A 3 1.70 14.60 -18.03
C TYR A 3 1.74 16.11 -18.13
N ARG A 4 2.89 16.71 -17.83
CA ARG A 4 3.24 18.05 -18.28
C ARG A 4 3.85 17.92 -19.68
N VAL A 5 3.30 18.66 -20.65
CA VAL A 5 3.83 18.69 -22.02
C VAL A 5 4.40 20.07 -22.29
N THR A 6 5.66 20.11 -22.75
CA THR A 6 6.35 21.33 -23.17
C THR A 6 6.49 21.32 -24.69
N GLY A 7 6.29 22.45 -25.37
CA GLY A 7 6.41 22.51 -26.81
C GLY A 7 5.99 23.89 -27.39
N ALA A 8 6.12 24.03 -28.66
CA ALA A 8 5.63 25.20 -29.35
C ALA A 8 4.11 25.12 -29.65
N ILE A 9 3.40 26.25 -29.60
CA ILE A 9 2.00 26.27 -29.98
C ILE A 9 1.92 26.37 -31.50
N ASN A 10 1.22 25.42 -32.13
CA ASN A 10 0.90 25.47 -33.55
C ASN A 10 -0.58 25.87 -33.75
N GLY A 11 -0.79 27.02 -34.32
CA GLY A 11 -2.12 27.55 -34.60
C GLY A 11 -2.71 27.17 -35.97
N SER A 12 -1.97 26.43 -36.82
CA SER A 12 -2.38 26.18 -38.21
C SER A 12 -3.47 25.12 -38.35
N PHE A 13 -3.62 24.23 -37.37
CA PHE A 13 -4.60 23.12 -37.35
C PHE A 13 -5.40 23.03 -36.04
N GLY A 14 -5.61 24.13 -35.37
CA GLY A 14 -6.11 24.21 -34.01
C GLY A 14 -4.97 24.46 -33.02
N ASN A 15 -5.31 24.89 -31.81
CA ASN A 15 -4.27 25.14 -30.80
C ASN A 15 -3.73 23.80 -30.25
N SER A 16 -2.62 23.32 -30.79
CA SER A 16 -1.91 22.16 -30.34
C SER A 16 -0.54 22.53 -29.77
N ILE A 17 -0.07 21.76 -28.77
CA ILE A 17 1.32 21.83 -28.30
C ILE A 17 2.10 20.80 -29.12
N GLU A 18 3.20 21.22 -29.72
CA GLU A 18 4.09 20.36 -30.48
C GLU A 18 5.36 20.10 -29.68
N PRO A 19 5.50 18.89 -29.06
CA PRO A 19 6.70 18.51 -28.35
C PRO A 19 7.88 18.36 -29.32
N ARG A 20 9.07 18.69 -28.86
CA ARG A 20 10.31 18.60 -29.67
C ARG A 20 10.91 17.21 -29.58
N ASP A 21 10.81 16.57 -28.42
CA ASP A 21 11.36 15.24 -28.13
C ASP A 21 10.59 14.57 -26.96
N ALA A 22 11.03 13.37 -26.62
CA ALA A 22 10.41 12.61 -25.53
C ALA A 22 10.56 13.26 -24.14
N GLY A 23 11.58 14.09 -23.93
CA GLY A 23 11.78 14.81 -22.66
C GLY A 23 10.78 15.97 -22.46
N ASP A 24 10.04 16.35 -23.50
CA ASP A 24 8.96 17.32 -23.39
C ASP A 24 7.69 16.72 -22.73
N PHE A 25 7.64 15.39 -22.52
CA PHE A 25 6.59 14.69 -21.78
C PHE A 25 7.13 14.31 -20.41
N GLN A 26 6.65 14.97 -19.36
CA GLN A 26 7.05 14.69 -17.99
C GLN A 26 5.86 14.14 -17.23
N LYS A 27 5.97 12.90 -16.73
CA LYS A 27 4.91 12.27 -15.95
C LYS A 27 4.77 12.97 -14.60
N LEU A 28 3.52 13.29 -14.25
CA LEU A 28 3.17 13.81 -12.94
C LEU A 28 2.67 12.66 -12.07
N GLY A 29 3.02 12.70 -10.79
CA GLY A 29 2.61 11.72 -9.79
C GLY A 29 3.34 11.96 -8.48
N CYS A 30 3.11 11.09 -7.51
CA CYS A 30 3.82 11.17 -6.23
C CYS A 30 5.29 10.73 -6.39
N THR A 31 6.23 11.61 -6.09
CA THR A 31 7.67 11.34 -6.15
C THR A 31 8.29 10.95 -4.80
N ASN A 32 7.50 10.85 -3.72
CA ASN A 32 7.98 10.47 -2.39
C ASN A 32 7.99 8.94 -2.25
N PRO A 33 9.17 8.28 -2.12
CA PRO A 33 9.27 6.83 -1.97
C PRO A 33 8.61 6.26 -0.71
N ALA A 34 8.34 7.11 0.29
CA ALA A 34 7.64 6.72 1.52
C ALA A 34 6.11 6.84 1.39
N ALA A 35 5.60 7.26 0.24
CA ALA A 35 4.17 7.37 0.02
C ALA A 35 3.60 6.07 -0.54
N ASN A 36 2.39 5.71 -0.10
CA ASN A 36 1.70 4.53 -0.58
C ASN A 36 1.43 4.53 -2.10
N ASN A 37 1.22 5.71 -2.67
CA ASN A 37 1.02 5.91 -4.10
C ASN A 37 2.27 6.45 -4.81
N TYR A 38 3.48 6.08 -4.34
CA TYR A 38 4.73 6.41 -5.01
C TYR A 38 4.72 5.92 -6.47
N ASP A 39 5.10 6.80 -7.37
CA ASP A 39 5.23 6.50 -8.79
C ASP A 39 6.69 6.72 -9.21
N ALA A 40 7.42 5.61 -9.39
CA ALA A 40 8.85 5.65 -9.75
C ALA A 40 9.12 6.29 -11.13
N ASP A 41 8.11 6.35 -12.00
CA ASP A 41 8.20 6.97 -13.32
C ASP A 41 7.83 8.46 -13.30
N ALA A 42 7.25 8.94 -12.19
CA ALA A 42 6.94 10.36 -12.05
C ALA A 42 8.22 11.17 -11.89
N VAL A 43 8.34 12.25 -12.65
CA VAL A 43 9.47 13.20 -12.61
C VAL A 43 9.06 14.53 -12.02
N ILE A 44 7.76 14.77 -11.84
CA ILE A 44 7.20 15.98 -11.22
C ILE A 44 6.20 15.56 -10.17
N ASP A 45 6.40 16.01 -8.94
CA ASP A 45 5.44 15.85 -7.86
C ASP A 45 4.19 16.68 -8.15
N ASP A 46 3.03 16.02 -8.14
CA ASP A 46 1.72 16.65 -8.31
C ASP A 46 1.00 16.91 -6.98
N ASN A 47 1.71 16.71 -5.86
CA ASN A 47 1.20 16.79 -4.48
C ASN A 47 0.12 15.76 -4.16
N SER A 48 0.07 14.66 -4.89
CA SER A 48 -0.88 13.55 -4.64
C SER A 48 -0.36 12.54 -3.61
N CYS A 49 0.86 12.73 -3.07
CA CYS A 49 1.48 11.77 -2.17
C CYS A 49 0.62 11.45 -0.94
N GLN A 50 0.33 10.17 -0.76
CA GLN A 50 -0.40 9.65 0.40
C GLN A 50 0.61 9.16 1.45
N VAL A 51 0.87 9.98 2.46
CA VAL A 51 1.73 9.65 3.60
C VAL A 51 0.97 9.85 4.91
N VAL A 52 1.25 8.98 5.88
CA VAL A 52 0.76 9.14 7.25
C VAL A 52 1.96 9.41 8.15
N ASP A 53 1.98 10.59 8.75
CA ASP A 53 3.08 10.98 9.63
C ASP A 53 3.20 10.02 10.82
N GLY A 54 4.41 9.54 11.07
CA GLY A 54 4.71 8.62 12.17
C GLY A 54 4.35 7.16 11.89
N ALA A 55 3.87 6.81 10.69
CA ALA A 55 3.67 5.42 10.31
C ALA A 55 5.03 4.71 10.13
N ILE A 56 5.08 3.45 10.59
CA ILE A 56 6.18 2.53 10.34
C ILE A 56 5.80 1.70 9.12
N SER A 57 6.76 1.43 8.22
CA SER A 57 6.46 0.61 7.04
C SER A 57 6.06 -0.81 7.45
N ILE A 58 5.07 -1.36 6.76
CA ILE A 58 4.59 -2.72 6.97
C ILE A 58 5.76 -3.71 6.79
N ALA A 59 6.61 -3.50 5.78
CA ALA A 59 7.76 -4.34 5.55
C ALA A 59 8.75 -4.37 6.73
N THR A 60 8.95 -3.25 7.43
CA THR A 60 9.80 -3.21 8.63
C THR A 60 9.21 -4.07 9.76
N ILE A 61 7.89 -4.03 9.94
CA ILE A 61 7.20 -4.82 10.95
C ILE A 61 7.27 -6.32 10.60
N GLN A 62 6.89 -6.70 9.40
CA GLN A 62 6.88 -8.09 8.95
C GLN A 62 8.28 -8.74 9.03
N GLN A 63 9.30 -8.06 8.53
CA GLN A 63 10.68 -8.53 8.64
C GLN A 63 11.16 -8.62 10.09
N GLY A 64 10.69 -7.73 10.97
CA GLY A 64 10.99 -7.78 12.38
C GLY A 64 10.28 -8.92 13.12
N GLN A 65 9.07 -9.28 12.69
CA GLN A 65 8.31 -10.42 13.23
C GLN A 65 8.89 -11.77 12.78
N ALA A 66 9.46 -11.84 11.59
CA ALA A 66 10.16 -13.02 11.07
C ALA A 66 11.48 -13.32 11.80
N LEU A 67 11.93 -12.47 12.73
CA LEU A 67 13.14 -12.72 13.55
C LEU A 67 12.83 -13.62 14.75
N ASP A 68 13.87 -14.25 15.30
CA ASP A 68 13.77 -15.02 16.54
C ASP A 68 14.75 -14.44 17.60
N PRO A 69 14.23 -13.78 18.67
CA PRO A 69 12.82 -13.48 18.94
C PRO A 69 12.27 -12.35 18.07
N PRO A 70 10.93 -12.28 17.85
CA PRO A 70 10.28 -11.18 17.14
C PRO A 70 10.51 -9.83 17.83
N VAL A 71 10.65 -8.77 17.03
CA VAL A 71 11.02 -7.43 17.53
C VAL A 71 9.80 -6.58 17.87
N PHE A 72 8.68 -6.74 17.14
CA PHE A 72 7.52 -5.85 17.24
C PHE A 72 6.35 -6.41 18.06
N THR A 73 6.43 -7.66 18.55
CA THR A 73 5.37 -8.23 19.39
C THR A 73 5.04 -7.30 20.56
N ASP A 74 3.75 -7.06 20.79
CA ASP A 74 3.20 -6.13 21.78
C ASP A 74 3.61 -4.64 21.60
N SER A 75 4.24 -4.29 20.48
CA SER A 75 4.57 -2.90 20.18
C SER A 75 3.37 -2.14 19.66
N LEU A 76 3.12 -0.95 20.23
CA LEU A 76 2.12 -0.02 19.71
C LEU A 76 2.72 0.73 18.52
N VAL A 77 2.11 0.58 17.37
CA VAL A 77 2.59 1.16 16.11
C VAL A 77 1.44 1.79 15.32
N THR A 78 1.79 2.64 14.36
CA THR A 78 0.89 3.08 13.30
C THR A 78 1.44 2.58 11.97
N VAL A 79 0.58 1.96 11.16
CA VAL A 79 0.86 1.57 9.77
C VAL A 79 -0.13 2.23 8.85
N SER A 80 0.19 2.31 7.55
CA SER A 80 -0.76 2.78 6.55
C SER A 80 -0.67 1.95 5.27
N GLY A 81 -1.76 1.87 4.53
CA GLY A 81 -1.81 1.12 3.28
C GLY A 81 -3.21 1.05 2.69
N ILE A 82 -3.34 0.39 1.55
CA ILE A 82 -4.60 0.12 0.88
C ILE A 82 -5.21 -1.15 1.44
N VAL A 83 -6.49 -1.13 1.78
CA VAL A 83 -7.26 -2.33 2.09
C VAL A 83 -7.42 -3.16 0.82
N THR A 84 -6.87 -4.38 0.83
CA THR A 84 -6.85 -5.28 -0.33
C THR A 84 -7.87 -6.41 -0.22
N GLY A 85 -8.44 -6.64 0.96
CA GLY A 85 -9.49 -7.63 1.17
C GLY A 85 -10.12 -7.51 2.55
N VAL A 86 -11.40 -7.87 2.67
CA VAL A 86 -12.16 -7.84 3.93
C VAL A 86 -12.81 -9.20 4.17
N TYR A 87 -12.55 -9.80 5.35
CA TYR A 87 -12.94 -11.17 5.73
C TYR A 87 -13.65 -11.17 7.10
N GLY A 88 -14.78 -10.51 7.18
CA GLY A 88 -15.48 -10.30 8.46
C GLY A 88 -14.78 -9.27 9.34
N SER A 89 -14.25 -9.69 10.49
CA SER A 89 -13.48 -8.80 11.38
C SER A 89 -12.00 -8.67 10.99
N LEU A 90 -11.51 -9.54 10.11
CA LEU A 90 -10.15 -9.51 9.59
C LEU A 90 -10.14 -8.80 8.24
N PHE A 91 -9.11 -8.01 7.97
CA PHE A 91 -8.92 -7.36 6.68
C PHE A 91 -7.42 -7.22 6.39
N SER A 92 -7.04 -7.31 5.12
CA SER A 92 -5.66 -7.13 4.68
C SER A 92 -5.40 -5.69 4.26
N VAL A 93 -4.24 -5.18 4.63
CA VAL A 93 -3.75 -3.85 4.27
C VAL A 93 -2.36 -3.99 3.65
N GLN A 94 -2.13 -3.33 2.53
CA GLN A 94 -0.87 -3.44 1.79
C GLN A 94 -0.26 -2.07 1.50
N GLU A 95 1.04 -1.93 1.75
CA GLU A 95 1.86 -0.76 1.46
C GLU A 95 2.72 -1.03 0.21
N GLY A 96 2.26 -0.56 -0.95
CA GLY A 96 2.95 -0.80 -2.22
C GLY A 96 2.84 -2.24 -2.72
N THR A 97 3.91 -2.79 -3.27
CA THR A 97 4.00 -4.14 -3.86
C THR A 97 5.21 -4.90 -3.32
N GLY A 98 5.28 -6.20 -3.60
CA GLY A 98 6.42 -7.04 -3.24
C GLY A 98 6.27 -7.77 -1.89
N ALA A 99 7.30 -8.53 -1.56
CA ALA A 99 7.36 -9.30 -0.33
C ALA A 99 7.32 -8.41 0.92
N PHE A 100 6.65 -8.89 1.98
CA PHE A 100 6.48 -8.20 3.26
C PHE A 100 5.68 -6.89 3.22
N SER A 101 5.01 -6.59 2.11
CA SER A 101 4.23 -5.34 1.98
C SER A 101 2.83 -5.41 2.59
N GLY A 102 2.36 -6.57 3.02
CA GLY A 102 1.03 -6.80 3.58
C GLY A 102 1.03 -7.02 5.08
N ILE A 103 -0.06 -6.67 5.75
CA ILE A 103 -0.36 -6.97 7.15
C ILE A 103 -1.87 -7.13 7.33
N TYR A 104 -2.29 -7.87 8.35
CA TYR A 104 -3.71 -7.95 8.69
C TYR A 104 -4.10 -6.95 9.78
N GLY A 105 -5.27 -6.31 9.61
CA GLY A 105 -5.96 -5.57 10.65
C GLY A 105 -7.08 -6.40 11.24
N PHE A 106 -7.24 -6.37 12.55
CA PHE A 106 -8.30 -7.11 13.24
C PHE A 106 -9.26 -6.20 13.99
N ASN A 107 -10.57 -6.36 13.71
CA ASN A 107 -11.67 -5.66 14.41
C ASN A 107 -11.52 -4.13 14.36
N SER A 108 -11.66 -3.54 13.17
CA SER A 108 -11.64 -2.08 12.98
C SER A 108 -12.82 -1.40 13.69
N GLU A 109 -12.58 -0.23 14.26
CA GLU A 109 -13.62 0.62 14.85
C GLU A 109 -14.57 1.23 13.80
N VAL A 110 -14.14 1.30 12.53
CA VAL A 110 -14.94 1.77 11.40
C VAL A 110 -15.01 0.68 10.32
N ALA A 111 -16.09 0.66 9.56
CA ALA A 111 -16.20 -0.24 8.42
C ALA A 111 -15.22 0.18 7.34
N VAL A 112 -14.38 -0.76 6.90
CA VAL A 112 -13.44 -0.59 5.80
C VAL A 112 -13.88 -1.37 4.58
N THR A 113 -13.47 -0.93 3.40
CA THR A 113 -13.75 -1.58 2.11
C THR A 113 -12.48 -1.64 1.27
N GLU A 114 -12.43 -2.56 0.31
CA GLU A 114 -11.33 -2.63 -0.65
C GLU A 114 -11.14 -1.30 -1.37
N GLY A 115 -9.89 -0.86 -1.50
CA GLY A 115 -9.52 0.43 -2.06
C GLY A 115 -9.56 1.61 -1.08
N ASP A 116 -9.88 1.39 0.20
CA ASP A 116 -9.68 2.41 1.22
C ASP A 116 -8.19 2.51 1.56
N PHE A 117 -7.63 3.74 1.52
CA PHE A 117 -6.33 4.01 2.11
C PHE A 117 -6.53 4.35 3.58
N VAL A 118 -5.97 3.53 4.45
CA VAL A 118 -6.18 3.61 5.90
C VAL A 118 -4.89 3.83 6.66
N ALA A 119 -5.02 4.48 7.83
CA ALA A 119 -4.03 4.46 8.89
C ALA A 119 -4.57 3.62 10.05
N LEU A 120 -3.81 2.62 10.47
CA LEU A 120 -4.14 1.74 11.58
C LEU A 120 -3.19 1.99 12.73
N THR A 121 -3.73 2.25 13.94
CA THR A 121 -2.93 2.36 15.15
C THR A 121 -3.34 1.28 16.13
N GLY A 122 -2.40 0.44 16.52
CA GLY A 122 -2.68 -0.69 17.41
C GLY A 122 -1.42 -1.44 17.80
N VAL A 123 -1.61 -2.58 18.43
CA VAL A 123 -0.52 -3.46 18.91
C VAL A 123 -0.29 -4.57 17.91
N ILE A 124 0.97 -4.88 17.65
CA ILE A 124 1.34 -6.03 16.83
C ILE A 124 1.21 -7.31 17.64
N GLY A 125 0.52 -8.28 17.07
CA GLY A 125 0.38 -9.60 17.65
C GLY A 125 0.45 -10.69 16.60
N GLU A 126 0.75 -11.91 17.05
CA GLU A 126 0.73 -13.12 16.25
C GLU A 126 -0.48 -13.97 16.61
N TYR A 127 -1.26 -14.37 15.61
CA TYR A 127 -2.40 -15.26 15.80
C TYR A 127 -2.33 -16.44 14.85
N PHE A 128 -1.93 -17.61 15.36
CA PHE A 128 -1.69 -18.83 14.60
C PHE A 128 -0.70 -18.65 13.42
N GLY A 129 0.36 -17.84 13.62
CA GLY A 129 1.34 -17.54 12.58
C GLY A 129 0.84 -16.48 11.58
N LEU A 130 -0.11 -15.65 11.98
CA LEU A 130 -0.62 -14.52 11.22
C LEU A 130 -0.25 -13.23 11.95
N THR A 131 0.63 -12.42 11.38
CA THR A 131 0.97 -11.10 11.92
C THR A 131 -0.20 -10.15 11.73
N GLN A 132 -0.70 -9.60 12.82
CA GLN A 132 -1.83 -8.67 12.78
C GLN A 132 -1.62 -7.46 13.67
N ILE A 133 -2.22 -6.34 13.25
CA ILE A 133 -2.40 -5.16 14.09
C ILE A 133 -3.80 -5.21 14.71
N GLN A 134 -3.87 -5.10 16.02
CA GLN A 134 -5.11 -5.21 16.80
C GLN A 134 -5.22 -4.07 17.79
N GLY A 135 -6.43 -3.82 18.28
CA GLY A 135 -6.66 -2.78 19.27
C GLY A 135 -6.05 -3.09 20.63
N VAL A 136 -5.78 -2.06 21.38
CA VAL A 136 -5.22 -2.15 22.74
C VAL A 136 -6.30 -2.64 23.70
N ASP A 137 -5.94 -3.56 24.61
CA ASP A 137 -6.83 -4.06 25.69
C ASP A 137 -8.17 -4.62 25.18
N GLY A 138 -8.17 -5.26 24.01
CA GLY A 138 -9.37 -5.86 23.41
C GLY A 138 -10.35 -4.87 22.76
N ASN A 139 -9.99 -3.60 22.68
CA ASN A 139 -10.73 -2.62 21.89
C ASN A 139 -10.55 -2.88 20.39
N PRO A 140 -11.40 -2.33 19.51
CA PRO A 140 -11.13 -2.30 18.08
C PRO A 140 -9.83 -1.59 17.74
N VAL A 141 -9.16 -1.99 16.64
CA VAL A 141 -8.01 -1.26 16.13
C VAL A 141 -8.44 0.15 15.69
N ALA A 142 -7.73 1.17 16.17
CA ALA A 142 -8.00 2.55 15.77
C ALA A 142 -7.70 2.72 14.28
N THR A 143 -8.72 3.11 13.52
CA THR A 143 -8.67 3.15 12.06
C THR A 143 -9.12 4.51 11.56
N ALA A 144 -8.27 5.19 10.81
CA ALA A 144 -8.60 6.40 10.07
C ALA A 144 -8.65 6.10 8.57
N ILE A 145 -9.78 6.34 7.91
CA ILE A 145 -9.87 6.28 6.45
C ILE A 145 -9.38 7.63 5.92
N VAL A 146 -8.24 7.61 5.23
CA VAL A 146 -7.57 8.80 4.68
C VAL A 146 -8.14 9.16 3.31
N SER A 147 -8.36 8.16 2.46
CA SER A 147 -9.03 8.30 1.16
C SER A 147 -9.70 7.00 0.75
N GLN A 148 -10.62 7.06 -0.21
CA GLN A 148 -11.40 5.91 -0.67
C GLN A 148 -11.35 5.76 -2.18
N GLY A 149 -11.64 4.54 -2.67
CA GLY A 149 -11.68 4.25 -4.09
C GLY A 149 -10.32 4.29 -4.77
N ASN A 150 -9.25 4.06 -4.00
CA ASN A 150 -7.90 3.96 -4.55
C ASN A 150 -7.75 2.67 -5.35
N PRO A 151 -6.90 2.65 -6.40
CA PRO A 151 -6.57 1.42 -7.10
C PRO A 151 -5.90 0.42 -6.14
N LEU A 152 -6.22 -0.86 -6.29
CA LEU A 152 -5.52 -1.90 -5.55
C LEU A 152 -4.08 -2.00 -6.05
N PRO A 153 -3.11 -2.39 -5.19
CA PRO A 153 -1.78 -2.77 -5.62
C PRO A 153 -1.83 -3.87 -6.69
N GLU A 154 -0.85 -3.90 -7.59
CA GLU A 154 -0.74 -4.99 -8.55
C GLU A 154 -0.49 -6.31 -7.81
N ALA A 155 -1.24 -7.35 -8.18
CA ALA A 155 -1.09 -8.65 -7.55
C ALA A 155 0.24 -9.32 -7.96
N GLU A 156 0.98 -9.81 -6.97
CA GLU A 156 2.21 -10.56 -7.23
C GLU A 156 1.91 -11.94 -7.81
N VAL A 157 2.57 -12.28 -8.90
CA VAL A 157 2.38 -13.58 -9.58
C VAL A 157 3.29 -14.63 -8.95
N LEU A 158 2.70 -15.54 -8.19
CA LEU A 158 3.43 -16.56 -7.44
C LEU A 158 3.12 -17.97 -7.94
N GLY A 159 4.12 -18.84 -7.85
CA GLY A 159 3.87 -20.30 -7.91
C GLY A 159 3.15 -20.77 -6.65
N THR A 160 2.32 -21.83 -6.75
CA THR A 160 1.53 -22.36 -5.62
C THR A 160 2.36 -22.74 -4.39
N ALA A 161 3.65 -23.08 -4.56
CA ALA A 161 4.54 -23.40 -3.44
C ALA A 161 4.94 -22.17 -2.60
N ALA A 162 4.84 -20.97 -3.15
CA ALA A 162 5.23 -19.73 -2.47
C ALA A 162 4.07 -19.10 -1.68
N THR A 163 2.82 -19.50 -1.91
CA THR A 163 1.64 -18.89 -1.27
C THR A 163 1.53 -19.12 0.23
N GLY A 164 2.31 -20.02 0.81
CA GLY A 164 2.37 -20.28 2.25
C GLY A 164 3.63 -19.75 2.92
N MET A 165 4.40 -18.90 2.26
CA MET A 165 5.62 -18.32 2.82
C MET A 165 5.30 -17.00 3.52
N GLU A 166 5.94 -16.75 4.64
CA GLU A 166 5.77 -15.60 5.53
C GLU A 166 5.86 -14.26 4.78
N GLU A 167 6.78 -14.16 3.84
CA GLU A 167 7.00 -12.94 3.08
C GLU A 167 5.80 -12.48 2.23
N TRP A 168 4.82 -13.38 1.99
CA TRP A 168 3.61 -13.08 1.21
C TRP A 168 2.36 -12.93 2.07
N GLU A 169 2.53 -12.93 3.38
CA GLU A 169 1.42 -12.73 4.30
C GLU A 169 0.77 -11.36 4.10
N GLY A 170 -0.56 -11.34 3.97
CA GLY A 170 -1.34 -10.11 3.73
C GLY A 170 -1.12 -9.43 2.39
N VAL A 171 -0.23 -9.95 1.54
CA VAL A 171 0.04 -9.42 0.18
C VAL A 171 -1.00 -9.93 -0.80
N LEU A 172 -1.47 -9.06 -1.69
CA LEU A 172 -2.34 -9.45 -2.80
C LEU A 172 -1.55 -10.26 -3.82
N VAL A 173 -1.92 -11.53 -3.99
CA VAL A 173 -1.19 -12.45 -4.85
C VAL A 173 -2.12 -13.07 -5.91
N GLN A 174 -1.56 -13.38 -7.07
CA GLN A 174 -2.18 -14.18 -8.10
C GLN A 174 -1.38 -15.47 -8.27
N THR A 175 -2.03 -16.61 -8.21
CA THR A 175 -1.39 -17.89 -8.48
C THR A 175 -2.03 -18.57 -9.70
N THR A 176 -1.19 -19.21 -10.51
CA THR A 176 -1.62 -20.07 -11.59
C THR A 176 -1.28 -21.51 -11.22
N GLY A 177 -2.28 -22.33 -10.98
CA GLY A 177 -2.10 -23.73 -10.60
C GLY A 177 -3.35 -24.55 -10.91
N VAL A 178 -3.15 -25.85 -11.01
CA VAL A 178 -4.27 -26.81 -11.13
C VAL A 178 -4.71 -27.15 -9.71
N VAL A 179 -5.98 -26.95 -9.43
CA VAL A 179 -6.63 -27.42 -8.19
C VAL A 179 -7.03 -28.87 -8.37
#